data_dfa46b54ee1a0f3a05d24fd9a1bfd834
#
_entry.id   dfa46b54ee1a0f3a05d24fd9a1bfd834
#
_cell.length_a   1.000
_cell.length_b   1.000
_cell.length_c   1.000
_cell.angle_alpha   90.00
_cell.angle_beta   90.00
_cell.angle_gamma   90.00
#
_symmetry.space_group_name_H-M   'P 1'
#
loop_
_entity.id
_entity.type
_entity.pdbx_description
1 polymer ?
#
loop_
_entity_poly.entity_id
_entity_poly.type
_entity_poly.pdbx_seq_one_letter_code
_entity_poly.pdbx_strand_id
1 'polypeptide(L)'
;YNDAQTAAWLAKADLVTEMVGEFPELQGLMGGYYARAEGLPGAVADAIRDHYKPVGQGDELPTAPATVAVSLADKLDTIAAFFFINERPTGSKDPFALRRAAISTLAIVQQNDIRLPLIEVTKVAMSPMLARLVTVVGAAYRIAKNEGEYLVRTAEAIGKNDQEAKLSAEILSQFKLAESRTQDAELLRNVAERIGSEALWREILDFFADRLKVQQ
;
A
#
# COMPACT_ATOMS: atom_id res chain seq x y z
N TYR A 1 4.18 -4.07 22.76
CA TYR A 1 4.78 -4.07 21.42
C TYR A 1 4.37 -5.33 20.64
N ASN A 2 4.59 -6.52 21.19
CA ASN A 2 4.28 -7.80 20.53
C ASN A 2 2.80 -7.92 20.15
N ASP A 3 1.87 -7.50 21.01
CA ASP A 3 0.44 -7.58 20.74
C ASP A 3 0.03 -6.72 19.54
N ALA A 4 0.56 -5.49 19.45
CA ALA A 4 0.29 -4.62 18.31
C ALA A 4 0.86 -5.19 17.00
N GLN A 5 2.05 -5.78 17.05
CA GLN A 5 2.66 -6.41 15.89
C GLN A 5 1.86 -7.63 15.42
N THR A 6 1.47 -8.52 16.36
CA THR A 6 0.64 -9.69 16.06
C THR A 6 -0.71 -9.26 15.49
N ALA A 7 -1.35 -8.27 16.11
CA ALA A 7 -2.63 -7.75 15.63
C ALA A 7 -2.52 -7.12 14.23
N ALA A 8 -1.46 -6.35 13.94
CA ALA A 8 -1.23 -5.77 12.63
C ALA A 8 -1.05 -6.84 11.53
N TRP A 9 -0.34 -7.93 11.84
CA TRP A 9 -0.18 -9.05 10.92
C TRP A 9 -1.51 -9.75 10.57
N LEU A 10 -2.42 -9.85 11.54
CA LEU A 10 -3.67 -10.58 11.43
C LEU A 10 -4.87 -9.68 11.13
N ALA A 11 -4.70 -8.36 11.16
CA ALA A 11 -5.78 -7.38 11.05
C ALA A 11 -6.67 -7.53 9.80
N LYS A 12 -6.12 -8.07 8.71
CA LYS A 12 -6.81 -8.27 7.44
C LYS A 12 -7.01 -9.76 7.09
N ALA A 13 -6.72 -10.68 8.02
CA ALA A 13 -6.81 -12.12 7.74
C ALA A 13 -8.25 -12.59 7.51
N ASP A 14 -9.24 -11.92 8.08
CA ASP A 14 -10.65 -12.24 7.90
C ASP A 14 -11.18 -11.90 6.50
N LEU A 15 -10.54 -11.03 5.75
CA LEU A 15 -10.95 -10.65 4.39
C LEU A 15 -10.90 -11.80 3.38
N VAL A 16 -10.15 -12.87 3.67
CA VAL A 16 -10.07 -14.04 2.79
C VAL A 16 -11.09 -15.14 3.18
N THR A 17 -11.93 -14.89 4.19
CA THR A 17 -12.95 -15.82 4.64
C THR A 17 -14.25 -15.66 3.85
N GLU A 18 -14.99 -16.77 3.67
CA GLU A 18 -16.31 -16.74 3.02
C GLU A 18 -17.29 -15.83 3.77
N MET A 19 -17.21 -15.79 5.10
CA MET A 19 -18.08 -14.97 5.94
C MET A 19 -17.95 -13.48 5.60
N VAL A 20 -16.73 -12.95 5.50
CA VAL A 20 -16.51 -11.53 5.16
C VAL A 20 -16.70 -11.31 3.66
N GLY A 21 -16.46 -12.32 2.82
CA GLY A 21 -16.76 -12.27 1.40
C GLY A 21 -18.26 -12.09 1.11
N GLU A 22 -19.13 -12.75 1.89
CA GLU A 22 -20.59 -12.66 1.79
C GLU A 22 -21.14 -11.44 2.56
N PHE A 23 -20.55 -11.11 3.72
CA PHE A 23 -20.95 -10.01 4.60
C PHE A 23 -19.78 -9.04 4.85
N PRO A 24 -19.46 -8.16 3.90
CA PRO A 24 -18.29 -7.25 4.01
C PRO A 24 -18.32 -6.30 5.21
N GLU A 25 -19.50 -6.00 5.74
CA GLU A 25 -19.69 -5.18 6.94
C GLU A 25 -19.16 -5.84 8.22
N LEU A 26 -18.91 -7.15 8.19
CA LEU A 26 -18.36 -7.90 9.33
C LEU A 26 -16.82 -7.91 9.37
N GLN A 27 -16.16 -7.24 8.43
CA GLN A 27 -14.71 -7.13 8.43
C GLN A 27 -14.19 -6.53 9.74
N GLY A 28 -13.09 -7.06 10.25
CA GLY A 28 -12.54 -6.72 11.56
C GLY A 28 -13.28 -7.42 12.70
N LEU A 29 -14.61 -7.33 12.75
CA LEU A 29 -15.41 -7.98 13.77
C LEU A 29 -15.17 -9.51 13.78
N MET A 30 -15.26 -10.13 12.62
CA MET A 30 -15.02 -11.58 12.47
C MET A 30 -13.56 -11.93 12.74
N GLY A 31 -12.60 -11.09 12.33
CA GLY A 31 -11.21 -11.26 12.68
C GLY A 31 -10.97 -11.34 14.19
N GLY A 32 -11.64 -10.46 14.95
CA GLY A 32 -11.59 -10.50 16.41
C GLY A 32 -12.20 -11.77 17.01
N TYR A 33 -13.30 -12.30 16.44
CA TYR A 33 -13.88 -13.57 16.86
C TYR A 33 -12.96 -14.75 16.57
N TYR A 34 -12.39 -14.81 15.37
CA TYR A 34 -11.44 -15.86 14.99
C TYR A 34 -10.20 -15.84 15.87
N ALA A 35 -9.64 -14.67 16.12
CA ALA A 35 -8.48 -14.52 17.00
C ALA A 35 -8.75 -15.04 18.42
N ARG A 36 -9.95 -14.79 18.97
CA ARG A 36 -10.34 -15.34 20.27
C ARG A 36 -10.54 -16.86 20.24
N ALA A 37 -11.16 -17.38 19.18
CA ALA A 37 -11.37 -18.81 19.02
C ALA A 37 -10.06 -19.59 18.89
N GLU A 38 -9.02 -18.97 18.31
CA GLU A 38 -7.66 -19.50 18.22
C GLU A 38 -6.84 -19.31 19.51
N GLY A 39 -7.41 -18.70 20.55
CA GLY A 39 -6.76 -18.50 21.83
C GLY A 39 -5.73 -17.37 21.89
N LEU A 40 -5.77 -16.42 20.95
CA LEU A 40 -4.91 -15.25 20.97
C LEU A 40 -5.26 -14.33 22.18
N PRO A 41 -4.28 -13.54 22.68
CA PRO A 41 -4.52 -12.60 23.76
C PRO A 41 -5.68 -11.64 23.45
N GLY A 42 -6.48 -11.31 24.47
CA GLY A 42 -7.63 -10.40 24.30
C GLY A 42 -7.25 -9.06 23.68
N ALA A 43 -6.11 -8.49 24.05
CA ALA A 43 -5.60 -7.24 23.49
C ALA A 43 -5.33 -7.35 21.97
N VAL A 44 -4.87 -8.51 21.49
CA VAL A 44 -4.67 -8.79 20.05
C VAL A 44 -6.02 -8.89 19.34
N ALA A 45 -6.94 -9.68 19.90
CA ALA A 45 -8.26 -9.88 19.31
C ALA A 45 -9.08 -8.56 19.25
N ASP A 46 -9.00 -7.75 20.30
CA ASP A 46 -9.65 -6.43 20.34
C ASP A 46 -9.03 -5.47 19.31
N ALA A 47 -7.70 -5.47 19.18
CA ALA A 47 -7.02 -4.65 18.19
C ALA A 47 -7.38 -5.06 16.74
N ILE A 48 -7.50 -6.36 16.47
CA ILE A 48 -7.98 -6.88 15.18
C ILE A 48 -9.43 -6.43 14.92
N ARG A 49 -10.32 -6.55 15.94
CA ARG A 49 -11.72 -6.14 15.79
C ARG A 49 -11.88 -4.65 15.51
N ASP A 50 -11.14 -3.83 16.22
CA ASP A 50 -11.41 -2.39 16.32
C ASP A 50 -10.45 -1.50 15.51
N HIS A 51 -9.51 -2.08 14.74
CA HIS A 51 -8.53 -1.28 13.98
C HIS A 51 -9.15 -0.38 12.92
N TYR A 52 -10.36 -0.67 12.46
CA TYR A 52 -11.08 0.22 11.55
C TYR A 52 -11.67 1.46 12.24
N LYS A 53 -11.84 1.43 13.56
CA LYS A 53 -12.43 2.56 14.30
C LYS A 53 -11.52 3.79 14.29
N PRO A 54 -12.11 5.01 14.28
CA PRO A 54 -13.53 5.27 14.05
C PRO A 54 -13.89 5.08 12.57
N VAL A 55 -15.03 4.48 12.29
CA VAL A 55 -15.56 4.28 10.93
C VAL A 55 -16.34 5.53 10.48
N GLY A 56 -16.98 6.21 11.40
CA GLY A 56 -17.81 7.38 11.13
C GLY A 56 -17.79 8.42 12.25
N GLN A 57 -18.51 9.52 12.00
CA GLN A 57 -18.65 10.59 12.98
C GLN A 57 -19.47 10.11 14.19
N GLY A 58 -18.94 10.29 15.41
CA GLY A 58 -19.57 9.84 16.64
C GLY A 58 -19.25 8.40 17.05
N ASP A 59 -18.43 7.68 16.27
CA ASP A 59 -17.93 6.38 16.66
C ASP A 59 -16.89 6.49 17.80
N GLU A 60 -16.78 5.41 18.58
CA GLU A 60 -15.80 5.35 19.68
C GLU A 60 -14.37 5.37 19.15
N LEU A 61 -13.55 6.20 19.76
CA LEU A 61 -12.12 6.24 19.46
C LEU A 61 -11.37 5.15 20.26
N PRO A 62 -10.45 4.43 19.62
CA PRO A 62 -9.63 3.46 20.33
C PRO A 62 -8.74 4.13 21.38
N THR A 63 -8.65 3.50 22.56
CA THR A 63 -7.80 3.97 23.67
C THR A 63 -6.82 2.90 24.14
N ALA A 64 -7.09 1.60 23.84
CA ALA A 64 -6.16 0.53 24.15
C ALA A 64 -4.89 0.64 23.28
N PRO A 65 -3.68 0.60 23.84
CA PRO A 65 -2.45 0.89 23.11
C PRO A 65 -2.22 0.05 21.84
N ALA A 66 -2.55 -1.24 21.89
CA ALA A 66 -2.43 -2.12 20.71
C ALA A 66 -3.41 -1.70 19.60
N THR A 67 -4.66 -1.42 19.97
CA THR A 67 -5.71 -0.98 19.01
C THR A 67 -5.36 0.38 18.41
N VAL A 68 -4.91 1.33 19.24
CA VAL A 68 -4.46 2.65 18.78
C VAL A 68 -3.34 2.51 17.75
N ALA A 69 -2.33 1.69 18.04
CA ALA A 69 -1.20 1.49 17.15
C ALA A 69 -1.63 0.88 15.79
N VAL A 70 -2.47 -0.16 15.81
CA VAL A 70 -2.92 -0.83 14.57
C VAL A 70 -3.87 0.07 13.79
N SER A 71 -4.78 0.79 14.45
CA SER A 71 -5.69 1.72 13.79
C SER A 71 -4.95 2.89 13.12
N LEU A 72 -3.95 3.46 13.77
CA LEU A 72 -3.09 4.49 13.18
C LEU A 72 -2.29 3.94 12.00
N ALA A 73 -1.72 2.74 12.13
CA ALA A 73 -0.96 2.10 11.07
C ALA A 73 -1.82 1.87 9.82
N ASP A 74 -3.03 1.33 9.97
CA ASP A 74 -3.98 1.09 8.88
C ASP A 74 -4.33 2.37 8.10
N LYS A 75 -4.63 3.44 8.83
CA LYS A 75 -5.01 4.72 8.23
C LYS A 75 -3.84 5.42 7.54
N LEU A 76 -2.66 5.41 8.18
CA LEU A 76 -1.46 6.02 7.62
C LEU A 76 -0.95 5.26 6.40
N ASP A 77 -0.99 3.92 6.44
CA ASP A 77 -0.65 3.07 5.30
C ASP A 77 -1.57 3.36 4.11
N THR A 78 -2.87 3.42 4.35
CA THR A 78 -3.87 3.76 3.33
C THR A 78 -3.59 5.14 2.71
N ILE A 79 -3.40 6.18 3.52
CA ILE A 79 -3.10 7.53 3.02
C ILE A 79 -1.80 7.52 2.22
N ALA A 80 -0.73 6.93 2.78
CA ALA A 80 0.57 6.85 2.13
C ALA A 80 0.49 6.12 0.78
N ALA A 81 -0.21 4.97 0.73
CA ALA A 81 -0.37 4.17 -0.47
C ALA A 81 -1.07 4.92 -1.60
N PHE A 82 -2.19 5.58 -1.31
CA PHE A 82 -2.93 6.30 -2.34
C PHE A 82 -2.24 7.59 -2.80
N PHE A 83 -1.57 8.31 -1.89
CA PHE A 83 -0.73 9.44 -2.29
C PHE A 83 0.47 9.00 -3.14
N PHE A 84 1.02 7.82 -2.85
CA PHE A 84 2.09 7.22 -3.64
C PHE A 84 1.70 7.02 -5.10
N ILE A 85 0.53 6.45 -5.37
CA ILE A 85 0.03 6.21 -6.73
C ILE A 85 -0.68 7.42 -7.33
N ASN A 86 -0.62 8.59 -6.66
CA ASN A 86 -1.25 9.84 -7.09
C ASN A 86 -2.78 9.84 -7.10
N GLU A 87 -3.40 8.93 -6.38
CA GLU A 87 -4.84 8.89 -6.18
C GLU A 87 -5.22 9.77 -4.99
N ARG A 88 -5.73 10.97 -5.26
CA ARG A 88 -6.06 11.97 -4.25
C ARG A 88 -7.54 12.28 -4.26
N PRO A 89 -8.11 12.62 -3.09
CA PRO A 89 -9.48 13.11 -3.06
C PRO A 89 -9.58 14.47 -3.73
N THR A 90 -10.49 14.61 -4.69
CA THR A 90 -10.73 15.83 -5.45
C THR A 90 -12.14 16.35 -5.24
N GLY A 91 -12.29 17.66 -4.91
CA GLY A 91 -13.60 18.28 -4.70
C GLY A 91 -14.49 17.46 -3.73
N SER A 92 -15.64 16.99 -4.21
CA SER A 92 -16.57 16.15 -3.45
C SER A 92 -16.23 14.64 -3.51
N LYS A 93 -15.30 14.22 -4.37
CA LYS A 93 -14.96 12.81 -4.57
C LYS A 93 -13.86 12.35 -3.63
N ASP A 94 -14.17 11.33 -2.85
CA ASP A 94 -13.23 10.64 -1.95
C ASP A 94 -13.52 9.12 -1.98
N PRO A 95 -13.27 8.45 -3.11
CA PRO A 95 -13.66 7.06 -3.30
C PRO A 95 -12.96 6.11 -2.33
N PHE A 96 -11.77 6.49 -1.85
CA PHE A 96 -10.94 5.69 -0.94
C PHE A 96 -11.04 6.15 0.52
N ALA A 97 -11.95 7.07 0.83
CA ALA A 97 -12.18 7.59 2.19
C ALA A 97 -10.93 8.21 2.86
N LEU A 98 -10.00 8.76 2.08
CA LEU A 98 -8.74 9.32 2.60
C LEU A 98 -8.98 10.49 3.55
N ARG A 99 -10.02 11.32 3.30
CA ARG A 99 -10.39 12.41 4.22
C ARG A 99 -10.84 11.87 5.57
N ARG A 100 -11.63 10.78 5.56
CA ARG A 100 -12.06 10.11 6.81
C ARG A 100 -10.85 9.51 7.52
N ALA A 101 -9.95 8.85 6.80
CA ALA A 101 -8.73 8.29 7.36
C ALA A 101 -7.87 9.38 8.04
N ALA A 102 -7.69 10.55 7.41
CA ALA A 102 -6.94 11.65 8.00
C ALA A 102 -7.63 12.24 9.25
N ILE A 103 -8.94 12.49 9.18
CA ILE A 103 -9.72 12.98 10.34
C ILE A 103 -9.65 11.99 11.49
N SER A 104 -9.83 10.70 11.20
CA SER A 104 -9.73 9.63 12.20
C SER A 104 -8.34 9.54 12.82
N THR A 105 -7.28 9.67 12.01
CA THR A 105 -5.89 9.73 12.51
C THR A 105 -5.71 10.87 13.51
N LEU A 106 -6.16 12.08 13.15
CA LEU A 106 -6.05 13.25 14.02
C LEU A 106 -6.87 13.08 15.30
N ALA A 107 -8.09 12.55 15.20
CA ALA A 107 -8.95 12.32 16.37
C ALA A 107 -8.32 11.30 17.33
N ILE A 108 -7.76 10.19 16.82
CA ILE A 108 -7.07 9.19 17.65
C ILE A 108 -5.86 9.80 18.35
N VAL A 109 -5.05 10.57 17.62
CA VAL A 109 -3.84 11.23 18.15
C VAL A 109 -4.22 12.21 19.26
N GLN A 110 -5.26 13.04 19.06
CA GLN A 110 -5.75 13.99 20.05
C GLN A 110 -6.34 13.29 21.28
N GLN A 111 -7.20 12.29 21.08
CA GLN A 111 -7.83 11.54 22.17
C GLN A 111 -6.83 10.88 23.10
N ASN A 112 -5.73 10.40 22.55
CA ASN A 112 -4.71 9.65 23.30
C ASN A 112 -3.49 10.50 23.69
N ASP A 113 -3.53 11.81 23.48
CA ASP A 113 -2.43 12.75 23.75
C ASP A 113 -1.08 12.31 23.14
N ILE A 114 -1.13 11.80 21.90
CA ILE A 114 0.04 11.27 21.19
C ILE A 114 0.70 12.39 20.40
N ARG A 115 2.00 12.52 20.50
CA ARG A 115 2.81 13.35 19.60
C ARG A 115 3.31 12.49 18.44
N LEU A 116 2.68 12.65 17.29
CA LEU A 116 2.99 11.88 16.09
C LEU A 116 3.79 12.72 15.09
N PRO A 117 5.07 12.38 14.80
CA PRO A 117 5.83 13.05 13.76
C PRO A 117 5.35 12.57 12.39
N LEU A 118 4.30 13.21 11.84
CA LEU A 118 3.57 12.75 10.65
C LEU A 118 4.48 12.43 9.47
N ILE A 119 5.50 13.25 9.19
CA ILE A 119 6.44 13.00 8.09
C ILE A 119 7.17 11.68 8.30
N GLU A 120 7.71 11.45 9.50
CA GLU A 120 8.53 10.27 9.76
C GLU A 120 7.70 8.99 9.73
N VAL A 121 6.52 8.99 10.34
CA VAL A 121 5.65 7.80 10.30
C VAL A 121 5.10 7.53 8.91
N THR A 122 4.83 8.55 8.10
CA THR A 122 4.39 8.36 6.71
C THR A 122 5.54 7.81 5.86
N LYS A 123 6.79 8.26 6.04
CA LYS A 123 7.95 7.66 5.39
C LYS A 123 8.12 6.18 5.76
N VAL A 124 7.93 5.85 7.03
CA VAL A 124 7.98 4.45 7.49
C VAL A 124 6.86 3.63 6.85
N ALA A 125 5.63 4.13 6.76
CA ALA A 125 4.52 3.47 6.09
C ALA A 125 4.80 3.21 4.59
N MET A 126 5.48 4.13 3.91
CA MET A 126 5.84 3.97 2.49
C MET A 126 7.05 3.04 2.25
N SER A 127 7.87 2.81 3.26
CA SER A 127 9.13 2.05 3.13
C SER A 127 8.95 0.62 2.56
N PRO A 128 7.97 -0.21 3.00
CA PRO A 128 7.74 -1.53 2.44
C PRO A 128 7.31 -1.49 0.98
N MET A 129 6.52 -0.50 0.59
CA MET A 129 6.07 -0.31 -0.78
C MET A 129 7.25 0.05 -1.69
N LEU A 130 8.12 0.95 -1.23
CA LEU A 130 9.37 1.30 -1.91
C LEU A 130 10.28 0.10 -2.09
N ALA A 131 10.52 -0.68 -1.04
CA ALA A 131 11.34 -1.87 -1.10
C ALA A 131 10.79 -2.90 -2.11
N ARG A 132 9.49 -3.10 -2.11
CA ARG A 132 8.80 -3.98 -3.07
C ARG A 132 8.93 -3.46 -4.49
N LEU A 133 8.71 -2.17 -4.70
CA LEU A 133 8.83 -1.52 -5.99
C LEU A 133 10.25 -1.68 -6.54
N VAL A 134 11.28 -1.34 -5.77
CA VAL A 134 12.68 -1.49 -6.16
C VAL A 134 13.01 -2.94 -6.52
N THR A 135 12.47 -3.91 -5.77
CA THR A 135 12.67 -5.34 -6.05
C THR A 135 12.03 -5.76 -7.37
N VAL A 136 10.77 -5.37 -7.60
CA VAL A 136 10.03 -5.69 -8.83
C VAL A 136 10.68 -5.02 -10.05
N VAL A 137 11.01 -3.73 -9.94
CA VAL A 137 11.71 -2.99 -11.02
C VAL A 137 13.07 -3.60 -11.32
N GLY A 138 13.85 -3.88 -10.28
CA GLY A 138 15.18 -4.48 -10.45
C GLY A 138 15.11 -5.89 -11.05
N ALA A 139 14.07 -6.66 -10.73
CA ALA A 139 13.83 -7.96 -11.36
C ALA A 139 13.40 -7.80 -12.83
N ALA A 140 12.43 -6.93 -13.12
CA ALA A 140 11.97 -6.64 -14.47
C ALA A 140 13.10 -6.11 -15.36
N TYR A 141 13.92 -5.19 -14.84
CA TYR A 141 15.09 -4.67 -15.56
C TYR A 141 16.12 -5.75 -15.89
N ARG A 142 16.42 -6.64 -14.92
CA ARG A 142 17.36 -7.75 -15.15
C ARG A 142 16.83 -8.74 -16.19
N ILE A 143 15.53 -9.07 -16.13
CA ILE A 143 14.88 -9.95 -17.10
C ILE A 143 14.95 -9.31 -18.50
N ALA A 144 14.52 -8.04 -18.63
CA ALA A 144 14.53 -7.32 -19.90
C ALA A 144 15.95 -7.22 -20.50
N LYS A 145 16.96 -6.92 -19.65
CA LYS A 145 18.35 -6.87 -20.09
C LYS A 145 18.88 -8.23 -20.57
N ASN A 146 18.64 -9.29 -19.81
CA ASN A 146 19.09 -10.63 -20.15
C ASN A 146 18.37 -11.19 -21.38
N GLU A 147 17.06 -10.96 -21.49
CA GLU A 147 16.27 -11.33 -22.67
C GLU A 147 16.75 -10.55 -23.91
N GLY A 148 16.99 -9.25 -23.78
CA GLY A 148 17.52 -8.41 -24.85
C GLY A 148 18.91 -8.88 -25.34
N GLU A 149 19.85 -9.16 -24.45
CA GLU A 149 21.16 -9.70 -24.81
C GLU A 149 21.08 -11.09 -25.45
N TYR A 150 20.18 -11.94 -24.93
CA TYR A 150 19.94 -13.26 -25.49
C TYR A 150 19.34 -13.19 -26.90
N LEU A 151 18.34 -12.31 -27.10
CA LEU A 151 17.68 -12.13 -28.40
C LEU A 151 18.63 -11.56 -29.45
N VAL A 152 19.48 -10.61 -29.09
CA VAL A 152 20.50 -10.03 -29.98
C VAL A 152 21.49 -11.13 -30.41
N ARG A 153 22.04 -11.89 -29.47
CA ARG A 153 22.96 -12.98 -29.75
C ARG A 153 22.33 -14.09 -30.62
N THR A 154 21.05 -14.39 -30.36
CA THR A 154 20.32 -15.41 -31.14
C THR A 154 20.02 -14.90 -32.54
N ALA A 155 19.63 -13.63 -32.70
CA ALA A 155 19.42 -13.02 -34.01
C ALA A 155 20.72 -12.95 -34.85
N GLU A 156 21.87 -12.73 -34.22
CA GLU A 156 23.19 -12.73 -34.85
C GLU A 156 23.65 -14.15 -35.25
N ALA A 157 23.22 -15.18 -34.50
CA ALA A 157 23.57 -16.58 -34.76
C ALA A 157 22.72 -17.27 -35.85
N ILE A 158 21.53 -16.71 -36.13
CA ILE A 158 20.59 -17.27 -37.12
C ILE A 158 20.86 -16.64 -38.49
N GLY A 159 21.52 -17.35 -39.37
CA GLY A 159 21.78 -16.95 -40.75
C GLY A 159 20.60 -17.22 -41.68
N LYS A 160 20.49 -16.84 -42.78
CA LYS A 160 19.74 -16.39 -43.94
C LYS A 160 18.77 -17.37 -44.68
N ASN A 161 17.74 -17.98 -44.07
CA ASN A 161 16.70 -18.70 -44.86
C ASN A 161 15.25 -18.58 -44.31
N ASP A 162 14.18 -19.04 -45.03
CA ASP A 162 12.76 -18.77 -44.73
C ASP A 162 12.21 -19.24 -43.37
N GLN A 163 12.81 -20.22 -42.74
CA GLN A 163 12.50 -20.61 -41.36
C GLN A 163 12.97 -19.55 -40.34
N GLU A 164 13.97 -18.83 -40.72
CA GLU A 164 14.60 -17.74 -39.94
C GLU A 164 13.75 -16.49 -39.90
N ALA A 165 12.97 -16.20 -40.95
CA ALA A 165 12.08 -15.06 -40.98
C ALA A 165 10.92 -15.23 -39.97
N LYS A 166 10.42 -16.44 -39.76
CA LYS A 166 9.38 -16.72 -38.73
C LYS A 166 9.97 -16.62 -37.33
N LEU A 167 11.17 -17.13 -37.10
CA LEU A 167 11.85 -17.04 -35.81
C LEU A 167 12.25 -15.60 -35.51
N SER A 168 12.68 -14.82 -36.50
CA SER A 168 12.96 -13.40 -36.37
C SER A 168 11.73 -12.57 -35.98
N ALA A 169 10.56 -12.93 -36.54
CA ALA A 169 9.29 -12.27 -36.19
C ALA A 169 8.86 -12.59 -34.76
N GLU A 170 9.08 -13.79 -34.28
CA GLU A 170 8.81 -14.19 -32.90
C GLU A 170 9.78 -13.55 -31.92
N ILE A 171 11.05 -13.48 -32.25
CA ILE A 171 12.08 -12.74 -31.51
C ILE A 171 11.73 -11.24 -31.43
N LEU A 172 11.32 -10.63 -32.55
CA LEU A 172 10.89 -9.22 -32.57
C LEU A 172 9.62 -9.00 -31.74
N SER A 173 8.69 -9.96 -31.69
CA SER A 173 7.52 -9.85 -30.83
C SER A 173 7.89 -9.89 -29.35
N GLN A 174 8.85 -10.72 -28.98
CA GLN A 174 9.37 -10.78 -27.61
C GLN A 174 10.23 -9.56 -27.26
N PHE A 175 10.94 -8.99 -28.23
CA PHE A 175 11.68 -7.75 -28.04
C PHE A 175 10.74 -6.56 -27.74
N LYS A 176 9.61 -6.45 -28.45
CA LYS A 176 8.56 -5.45 -28.16
C LYS A 176 7.96 -5.63 -26.77
N LEU A 177 7.83 -6.89 -26.30
CA LEU A 177 7.37 -7.18 -24.95
C LEU A 177 8.41 -6.76 -23.88
N ALA A 178 9.70 -6.98 -24.16
CA ALA A 178 10.79 -6.53 -23.28
C ALA A 178 10.92 -5.00 -23.27
N GLU A 179 10.69 -4.34 -24.41
CA GLU A 179 10.65 -2.87 -24.52
C GLU A 179 9.50 -2.26 -23.74
N SER A 180 8.30 -2.89 -23.78
CA SER A 180 7.15 -2.52 -22.92
C SER A 180 7.50 -2.63 -21.43
N ARG A 181 8.20 -3.71 -21.02
CA ARG A 181 8.68 -3.86 -19.63
C ARG A 181 9.74 -2.81 -19.25
N THR A 182 10.49 -2.30 -20.21
CA THR A 182 11.46 -1.22 -19.99
C THR A 182 10.74 0.13 -19.78
N GLN A 183 9.64 0.37 -20.48
CA GLN A 183 8.77 1.53 -20.24
C GLN A 183 8.13 1.47 -18.85
N ASP A 184 7.69 0.29 -18.40
CA ASP A 184 7.22 0.08 -17.04
C ASP A 184 8.31 0.38 -16.00
N ALA A 185 9.57 0.01 -16.28
CA ALA A 185 10.71 0.32 -15.42
C ALA A 185 11.02 1.83 -15.38
N GLU A 186 10.81 2.56 -16.47
CA GLU A 186 10.96 4.02 -16.52
C GLU A 186 9.83 4.72 -15.76
N LEU A 187 8.58 4.25 -15.92
CA LEU A 187 7.45 4.72 -15.12
C LEU A 187 7.71 4.54 -13.63
N LEU A 188 8.23 3.38 -13.24
CA LEU A 188 8.54 3.07 -11.86
C LEU A 188 9.72 3.90 -11.32
N ARG A 189 10.70 4.24 -12.17
CA ARG A 189 11.77 5.18 -11.81
C ARG A 189 11.21 6.57 -11.54
N ASN A 190 10.35 7.08 -12.41
CA ASN A 190 9.67 8.37 -12.24
C ASN A 190 8.84 8.43 -10.96
N VAL A 191 8.18 7.32 -10.62
CA VAL A 191 7.46 7.15 -9.35
C VAL A 191 8.44 7.19 -8.16
N ALA A 192 9.56 6.47 -8.24
CA ALA A 192 10.57 6.45 -7.18
C ALA A 192 11.24 7.82 -6.96
N GLU A 193 11.56 8.55 -8.03
CA GLU A 193 12.09 9.92 -7.97
C GLU A 193 11.08 10.89 -7.32
N ARG A 194 9.80 10.74 -7.64
CA ARG A 194 8.72 11.53 -7.05
C ARG A 194 8.59 11.31 -5.54
N ILE A 195 8.78 10.09 -5.06
CA ILE A 195 8.74 9.75 -3.64
C ILE A 195 9.92 10.35 -2.87
N GLY A 196 11.09 10.42 -3.49
CA GLY A 196 12.23 11.14 -2.95
C GLY A 196 12.04 12.66 -2.92
N SER A 197 10.99 13.18 -3.58
CA SER A 197 10.75 14.60 -3.67
C SER A 197 10.10 15.16 -2.39
N GLU A 198 10.61 16.30 -1.95
CA GLU A 198 10.03 17.06 -0.82
C GLU A 198 8.58 17.48 -1.08
N ALA A 199 8.19 17.56 -2.35
CA ALA A 199 6.84 17.94 -2.77
C ALA A 199 5.76 16.96 -2.27
N LEU A 200 5.99 15.64 -2.37
CA LEU A 200 5.03 14.63 -1.90
C LEU A 200 4.78 14.75 -0.39
N TRP A 201 5.84 14.98 0.39
CA TRP A 201 5.73 15.12 1.84
C TRP A 201 4.97 16.38 2.23
N ARG A 202 5.19 17.49 1.52
CA ARG A 202 4.39 18.72 1.70
C ARG A 202 2.92 18.50 1.41
N GLU A 203 2.60 17.82 0.32
CA GLU A 203 1.20 17.52 -0.03
C GLU A 203 0.49 16.70 1.04
N ILE A 204 1.16 15.71 1.62
CA ILE A 204 0.59 14.91 2.72
C ILE A 204 0.40 15.79 3.97
N LEU A 205 1.37 16.64 4.31
CA LEU A 205 1.24 17.56 5.44
C LEU A 205 0.11 18.56 5.23
N ASP A 206 0.01 19.16 4.05
CA ASP A 206 -1.05 20.10 3.71
C ASP A 206 -2.43 19.42 3.79
N PHE A 207 -2.52 18.19 3.33
CA PHE A 207 -3.72 17.38 3.44
C PHE A 207 -4.16 17.16 4.89
N PHE A 208 -3.24 16.89 5.82
CA PHE A 208 -3.55 16.79 7.25
C PHE A 208 -3.85 18.15 7.87
N ALA A 209 -3.11 19.19 7.52
CA ALA A 209 -3.32 20.54 8.01
C ALA A 209 -4.70 21.10 7.66
N ASP A 210 -5.18 20.83 6.45
CA ASP A 210 -6.52 21.23 6.01
C ASP A 210 -7.62 20.51 6.80
N ARG A 211 -7.37 19.26 7.25
CA ARG A 211 -8.34 18.53 8.09
C ARG A 211 -8.34 19.04 9.54
N LEU A 212 -7.21 19.46 10.08
CA LEU A 212 -7.15 20.11 11.39
C LEU A 212 -7.98 21.41 11.46
N LYS A 213 -8.00 22.19 10.37
CA LYS A 213 -8.80 23.41 10.29
C LYS A 213 -10.31 23.14 10.34
N VAL A 214 -10.76 21.99 9.91
CA VAL A 214 -12.19 21.61 9.89
C VAL A 214 -12.66 21.10 11.25
N GLN A 215 -11.74 20.67 12.13
CA GLN A 215 -12.07 20.16 13.47
C GLN A 215 -12.11 21.25 14.56
N GLN A 216 -11.67 22.47 14.24
CA GLN A 216 -11.79 23.66 15.11
C GLN A 216 -13.11 24.38 14.86
#